data_b6fb298a4ce55cc68e83af192c306efd
#
_entry.id   b6fb298a4ce55cc68e83af192c306efd
#
_cell.length_a   1.000
_cell.length_b   1.000
_cell.length_c   1.000
_cell.angle_alpha   90.00
_cell.angle_beta   90.00
_cell.angle_gamma   90.00
#
_symmetry.space_group_name_H-M   'P 1'
#
loop_
_entity.id
_entity.type
_entity.pdbx_description
1 polymer ?
#
loop_
_entity_poly.entity_id
_entity_poly.type
_entity_poly.pdbx_seq_one_letter_code
_entity_poly.pdbx_strand_id
1 'polypeptide(L)'
;MFSMSLFKKSDDSTSQSNLAPWKIAIIDDESGVHDVTILTLRKFNFERRGVTFVSAYSAKEGLGLFREHPDIALAFIDVVMETDDAGLKLIDQIRNELNNHSTRLILRTGQPGQAPEEEVIRQYDINDYKAKTELSSIKLKSCVYTAIRSYRDIKTIEKSKQGMEDVLKSSSSVLESQSLAQFGSAVLKQILTLLNLNSSVLYLSTQHTDLYGDTKMTVLGASGDLVGLCTPGISAEIPKSIEDEVKKVLKSKAHYQSENRFIGYYPTGKVSHNILYIELDGPLDDLQRKTLEMFASNVSVIFENLTQKEDIQQTQKELIMVLSDAIEMRSKETGGHVKRVILMTEFLSEKLFMSQEFIETIRYAAALHDVGKISIPETILHKPGKLTEDEWEVMKTHAQKGYDLLSGTDRIVAKMGAVIAKTHHEKWDGSGYPEGLAGDDIPIEGRIMAIVDVVDALLSKRCYKTPWTVEEVKSYMRENAGKQFDPVITHILLENFDRILELRNQAPDCEE
;
A
#
# COMPACT_ATOMS: atom_id res chain seq x y z
N MET A 1 24.21 33.27 -51.12
CA MET A 1 22.91 33.97 -50.99
C MET A 1 22.05 33.13 -50.04
N PHE A 2 22.12 33.37 -48.75
CA PHE A 2 21.22 32.78 -47.78
C PHE A 2 20.27 33.87 -47.31
N SER A 3 18.99 33.71 -47.65
CA SER A 3 17.95 34.65 -47.31
C SER A 3 17.41 34.35 -45.91
N MET A 4 17.54 35.32 -45.01
CA MET A 4 16.83 35.42 -43.76
C MET A 4 15.33 35.55 -44.00
N SER A 5 14.55 34.62 -43.45
CA SER A 5 13.12 34.79 -43.21
C SER A 5 12.68 33.91 -42.06
N LEU A 6 12.94 34.35 -40.84
CA LEU A 6 12.55 33.70 -39.59
C LEU A 6 11.88 34.70 -38.65
N PHE A 7 10.78 35.33 -39.10
CA PHE A 7 9.79 35.95 -38.19
C PHE A 7 8.43 35.96 -38.88
N LYS A 8 7.73 34.84 -38.82
CA LYS A 8 6.29 34.86 -39.01
C LYS A 8 5.66 35.43 -37.76
N LYS A 9 5.10 36.63 -37.84
CA LYS A 9 4.14 37.13 -36.85
C LYS A 9 2.95 36.18 -36.88
N SER A 10 2.76 35.43 -35.81
CA SER A 10 1.48 34.83 -35.48
C SER A 10 0.61 35.91 -34.89
N ASP A 11 -0.50 36.20 -35.53
CA ASP A 11 -1.62 36.98 -34.99
C ASP A 11 -2.16 36.23 -33.75
N ASP A 12 -1.75 36.68 -32.59
CA ASP A 12 -2.26 36.23 -31.30
C ASP A 12 -3.46 37.11 -30.89
N SER A 13 -4.64 36.75 -31.41
CA SER A 13 -5.90 37.25 -30.87
C SER A 13 -6.25 36.51 -29.56
N THR A 14 -6.07 37.22 -28.44
CA THR A 14 -6.87 37.17 -27.22
C THR A 14 -7.28 35.81 -26.65
N SER A 15 -6.43 35.24 -25.84
CA SER A 15 -6.83 34.65 -24.58
C SER A 15 -6.09 35.40 -23.46
N GLN A 16 -6.77 36.35 -22.80
CA GLN A 16 -6.29 36.93 -21.55
C GLN A 16 -6.24 35.79 -20.54
N SER A 17 -5.02 35.37 -20.19
CA SER A 17 -4.81 34.47 -19.04
C SER A 17 -5.32 35.22 -17.80
N ASN A 18 -6.32 34.69 -17.13
CA ASN A 18 -6.91 35.20 -15.88
C ASN A 18 -5.98 35.00 -14.65
N LEU A 19 -4.65 35.09 -14.84
CA LEU A 19 -3.69 34.98 -13.76
C LEU A 19 -3.68 36.27 -12.95
N ALA A 20 -3.81 36.16 -11.63
CA ALA A 20 -3.76 37.30 -10.72
C ALA A 20 -2.42 38.07 -10.86
N PRO A 21 -2.43 39.40 -10.80
CA PRO A 21 -1.23 40.22 -10.93
C PRO A 21 -0.24 39.96 -9.79
N TRP A 22 1.05 40.23 -10.04
CA TRP A 22 2.10 40.13 -9.02
C TRP A 22 1.92 41.24 -7.99
N LYS A 23 1.89 40.90 -6.69
CA LYS A 23 1.70 41.85 -5.60
C LYS A 23 3.05 42.37 -5.11
N ILE A 24 3.19 43.71 -5.12
CA ILE A 24 4.40 44.40 -4.68
C ILE A 24 4.03 45.31 -3.49
N ALA A 25 4.75 45.13 -2.38
CA ALA A 25 4.62 46.02 -1.24
C ALA A 25 5.60 47.20 -1.33
N ILE A 26 5.18 48.36 -0.93
CA ILE A 26 6.00 49.56 -0.77
C ILE A 26 5.83 50.04 0.67
N ILE A 27 6.92 50.04 1.44
CA ILE A 27 6.91 50.36 2.86
C ILE A 27 7.96 51.49 3.06
N ASP A 28 7.49 52.70 3.17
CA ASP A 28 8.31 53.91 3.19
C ASP A 28 7.45 55.02 3.80
N ASP A 29 7.94 55.84 4.69
CA ASP A 29 7.19 56.91 5.32
C ASP A 29 6.98 58.13 4.39
N GLU A 30 7.76 58.20 3.29
CA GLU A 30 7.64 59.25 2.27
C GLU A 30 6.63 58.89 1.17
N SER A 31 5.47 59.54 1.13
CA SER A 31 4.43 59.30 0.09
C SER A 31 4.92 59.50 -1.35
N GLY A 32 5.86 60.43 -1.56
CA GLY A 32 6.46 60.68 -2.86
C GLY A 32 7.23 59.46 -3.44
N VAL A 33 7.82 58.62 -2.59
CA VAL A 33 8.52 57.38 -2.99
C VAL A 33 7.54 56.33 -3.49
N HIS A 34 6.36 56.24 -2.88
CA HIS A 34 5.25 55.38 -3.34
C HIS A 34 4.81 55.79 -4.75
N ASP A 35 4.50 57.11 -4.94
CA ASP A 35 3.99 57.61 -6.21
C ASP A 35 4.98 57.38 -7.35
N VAL A 36 6.27 57.66 -7.17
CA VAL A 36 7.32 57.44 -8.14
C VAL A 36 7.48 55.97 -8.48
N THR A 37 7.44 55.11 -7.49
CA THR A 37 7.58 53.66 -7.66
C THR A 37 6.39 53.10 -8.44
N ILE A 38 5.17 53.45 -8.07
CA ILE A 38 3.91 53.03 -8.74
C ILE A 38 3.91 53.54 -10.17
N LEU A 39 4.22 54.81 -10.42
CA LEU A 39 4.25 55.39 -11.75
C LEU A 39 5.23 54.69 -12.66
N THR A 40 6.43 54.36 -12.13
CA THR A 40 7.52 53.70 -12.89
C THR A 40 7.16 52.26 -13.28
N LEU A 41 6.46 51.53 -12.40
CA LEU A 41 6.15 50.12 -12.58
C LEU A 41 4.72 49.87 -13.10
N ARG A 42 3.88 50.88 -13.26
CA ARG A 42 2.47 50.75 -13.69
C ARG A 42 2.27 49.91 -14.97
N LYS A 43 3.22 49.98 -15.92
CA LYS A 43 3.21 49.22 -17.19
C LYS A 43 4.11 47.99 -17.16
N PHE A 44 4.58 47.61 -15.98
CA PHE A 44 5.41 46.42 -15.83
C PHE A 44 4.57 45.17 -16.09
N ASN A 45 5.15 44.22 -16.80
CA ASN A 45 4.54 42.92 -17.09
C ASN A 45 5.60 41.84 -17.07
N PHE A 46 5.32 40.76 -16.39
CA PHE A 46 6.14 39.58 -16.34
C PHE A 46 5.27 38.34 -16.52
N GLU A 47 5.55 37.53 -17.54
CA GLU A 47 4.78 36.32 -17.90
C GLU A 47 3.28 36.62 -18.12
N ARG A 48 2.97 37.70 -18.85
CA ARG A 48 1.59 38.18 -19.14
C ARG A 48 0.78 38.60 -17.90
N ARG A 49 1.45 38.75 -16.75
CA ARG A 49 0.87 39.23 -15.49
C ARG A 49 1.36 40.63 -15.21
N GLY A 50 0.44 41.53 -14.98
CA GLY A 50 0.73 42.87 -14.49
C GLY A 50 1.14 42.87 -13.02
N VAL A 51 1.23 44.07 -12.41
CA VAL A 51 1.54 44.26 -11.00
C VAL A 51 0.40 45.01 -10.27
N THR A 52 0.20 44.69 -9.02
CA THR A 52 -0.62 45.48 -8.05
C THR A 52 0.25 45.90 -6.91
N PHE A 53 -0.12 47.01 -6.26
CA PHE A 53 0.68 47.56 -5.18
C PHE A 53 -0.14 47.59 -3.89
N VAL A 54 0.54 47.32 -2.78
CA VAL A 54 0.07 47.56 -1.42
C VAL A 54 1.06 48.46 -0.72
N SER A 55 0.57 49.45 0.00
CA SER A 55 1.39 50.50 0.59
C SER A 55 1.26 50.53 2.11
N ALA A 56 2.34 50.78 2.81
CA ALA A 56 2.40 51.05 4.24
C ALA A 56 3.37 52.19 4.51
N TYR A 57 3.06 53.00 5.50
CA TYR A 57 3.80 54.23 5.84
C TYR A 57 4.55 54.09 7.18
N SER A 58 4.60 52.90 7.74
CA SER A 58 5.34 52.57 8.94
C SER A 58 5.70 51.07 8.96
N ALA A 59 6.68 50.69 9.76
CA ALA A 59 7.04 49.26 9.94
C ALA A 59 5.86 48.48 10.53
N LYS A 60 5.08 49.05 11.45
CA LYS A 60 3.92 48.40 12.04
C LYS A 60 2.82 48.12 11.00
N GLU A 61 2.52 49.07 10.13
CA GLU A 61 1.57 48.87 9.02
C GLU A 61 2.12 47.82 8.03
N GLY A 62 3.42 47.89 7.72
CA GLY A 62 4.12 46.94 6.89
C GLY A 62 3.96 45.49 7.38
N LEU A 63 4.15 45.25 8.67
CA LEU A 63 3.95 43.92 9.26
C LEU A 63 2.47 43.47 9.14
N GLY A 64 1.53 44.39 9.27
CA GLY A 64 0.09 44.15 9.03
C GLY A 64 -0.15 43.67 7.60
N LEU A 65 0.44 44.34 6.60
CA LEU A 65 0.31 43.97 5.19
C LEU A 65 0.80 42.53 4.92
N PHE A 66 1.89 42.08 5.53
CA PHE A 66 2.38 40.72 5.35
C PHE A 66 1.47 39.66 5.97
N ARG A 67 0.74 40.02 7.04
CA ARG A 67 -0.26 39.08 7.62
C ARG A 67 -1.52 38.99 6.76
N GLU A 68 -1.97 40.12 6.17
CA GLU A 68 -3.16 40.17 5.30
C GLU A 68 -2.87 39.61 3.89
N HIS A 69 -1.64 39.77 3.42
CA HIS A 69 -1.24 39.44 2.06
C HIS A 69 -0.02 38.50 2.05
N PRO A 70 -0.19 37.17 2.32
CA PRO A 70 0.90 36.22 2.29
C PRO A 70 1.46 35.95 0.88
N ASP A 71 0.82 36.49 -0.14
CA ASP A 71 1.16 36.37 -1.56
C ASP A 71 1.98 37.55 -2.12
N ILE A 72 2.51 38.41 -1.26
CA ILE A 72 3.43 39.50 -1.68
C ILE A 72 4.68 38.86 -2.30
N ALA A 73 4.93 39.19 -3.58
CA ALA A 73 6.07 38.67 -4.32
C ALA A 73 7.36 39.43 -4.04
N LEU A 74 7.23 40.74 -3.86
CA LEU A 74 8.34 41.66 -3.66
C LEU A 74 7.92 42.76 -2.69
N ALA A 75 8.79 43.17 -1.77
CA ALA A 75 8.63 44.34 -0.96
C ALA A 75 9.85 45.28 -1.05
N PHE A 76 9.59 46.52 -1.29
CA PHE A 76 10.53 47.60 -1.08
C PHE A 76 10.34 48.16 0.32
N ILE A 77 11.40 48.20 1.11
CA ILE A 77 11.35 48.59 2.54
C ILE A 77 12.39 49.68 2.75
N ASP A 78 11.97 50.82 3.31
CA ASP A 78 12.92 51.82 3.74
C ASP A 78 13.62 51.38 5.04
N VAL A 79 14.86 51.71 5.17
CA VAL A 79 15.64 51.43 6.39
C VAL A 79 15.18 52.32 7.54
N VAL A 80 15.05 53.61 7.26
CA VAL A 80 14.73 54.65 8.23
C VAL A 80 13.27 55.08 8.06
N MET A 81 12.47 54.86 9.08
CA MET A 81 11.07 55.29 9.16
C MET A 81 10.84 55.89 10.54
N GLU A 82 9.97 55.30 11.39
CA GLU A 82 9.74 55.78 12.77
C GLU A 82 11.01 55.70 13.68
N THR A 83 11.97 54.83 13.34
CA THR A 83 13.31 54.74 13.97
C THR A 83 14.37 54.51 12.89
N ASP A 84 15.64 54.75 13.21
CA ASP A 84 16.78 54.59 12.27
C ASP A 84 16.97 53.15 11.76
N ASP A 85 16.37 52.17 12.43
CA ASP A 85 16.47 50.76 12.15
C ASP A 85 15.11 50.07 11.94
N ALA A 86 14.04 50.83 11.77
CA ALA A 86 12.66 50.33 11.69
C ALA A 86 12.49 49.30 10.56
N GLY A 87 13.07 49.56 9.39
CA GLY A 87 13.04 48.63 8.26
C GLY A 87 13.77 47.31 8.53
N LEU A 88 14.93 47.35 9.22
CA LEU A 88 15.66 46.14 9.57
C LEU A 88 14.89 45.28 10.58
N LYS A 89 14.27 45.87 11.57
CA LYS A 89 13.41 45.19 12.53
C LYS A 89 12.18 44.55 11.85
N LEU A 90 11.57 45.25 10.92
CA LEU A 90 10.47 44.72 10.13
C LEU A 90 10.91 43.48 9.33
N ILE A 91 12.08 43.51 8.71
CA ILE A 91 12.60 42.35 7.98
C ILE A 91 12.79 41.15 8.91
N ASP A 92 13.38 41.35 10.08
CA ASP A 92 13.56 40.31 11.08
C ASP A 92 12.20 39.68 11.47
N GLN A 93 11.19 40.48 11.68
CA GLN A 93 9.84 39.99 11.96
C GLN A 93 9.23 39.22 10.78
N ILE A 94 9.42 39.67 9.53
CA ILE A 94 8.94 38.96 8.35
C ILE A 94 9.62 37.61 8.23
N ARG A 95 10.94 37.52 8.42
CA ARG A 95 11.72 36.31 8.29
C ARG A 95 11.48 35.34 9.44
N ASN A 96 11.56 35.82 10.67
CA ASN A 96 11.61 34.98 11.88
C ASN A 96 10.23 34.82 12.56
N GLU A 97 9.39 35.87 12.62
CA GLU A 97 8.06 35.73 13.25
C GLU A 97 7.01 35.18 12.27
N LEU A 98 7.00 35.68 11.01
CA LEU A 98 6.06 35.21 9.98
C LEU A 98 6.58 34.03 9.17
N ASN A 99 7.83 33.62 9.37
CA ASN A 99 8.50 32.52 8.63
C ASN A 99 8.39 32.66 7.11
N ASN A 100 8.40 33.91 6.60
CA ASN A 100 8.27 34.21 5.19
C ASN A 100 9.64 34.39 4.54
N HIS A 101 10.16 33.32 3.95
CA HIS A 101 11.43 33.31 3.21
C HIS A 101 11.25 33.42 1.69
N SER A 102 10.02 33.32 1.18
CA SER A 102 9.74 33.35 -0.25
C SER A 102 9.65 34.77 -0.81
N THR A 103 9.03 35.73 -0.09
CA THR A 103 8.96 37.13 -0.54
C THR A 103 10.37 37.72 -0.70
N ARG A 104 10.59 38.37 -1.82
CA ARG A 104 11.85 39.07 -2.08
C ARG A 104 11.83 40.44 -1.42
N LEU A 105 12.81 40.72 -0.57
CA LEU A 105 12.92 41.96 0.19
C LEU A 105 14.08 42.80 -0.34
N ILE A 106 13.77 44.04 -0.69
CA ILE A 106 14.74 45.02 -1.21
C ILE A 106 14.74 46.20 -0.25
N LEU A 107 15.85 46.40 0.44
CA LEU A 107 16.04 47.60 1.28
C LEU A 107 16.36 48.80 0.40
N ARG A 108 15.76 49.92 0.79
CA ARG A 108 16.07 51.27 0.26
C ARG A 108 16.64 52.13 1.38
N THR A 109 17.62 52.95 1.07
CA THR A 109 18.19 53.91 2.00
C THR A 109 18.39 55.27 1.37
N GLY A 110 18.08 56.33 2.12
CA GLY A 110 18.44 57.69 1.74
C GLY A 110 19.90 58.06 2.06
N GLN A 111 20.58 57.29 2.91
CA GLN A 111 21.94 57.57 3.38
C GLN A 111 22.82 56.32 3.22
N PRO A 112 23.42 56.09 2.04
CA PRO A 112 24.34 54.97 1.83
C PRO A 112 25.63 55.21 2.67
N GLY A 113 25.99 54.19 3.50
CA GLY A 113 27.22 54.16 4.27
C GLY A 113 27.11 54.09 5.79
N GLN A 114 25.91 54.07 6.37
CA GLN A 114 25.71 53.88 7.83
C GLN A 114 25.87 52.40 8.28
N ALA A 115 25.69 51.42 7.39
CA ALA A 115 26.03 50.02 7.64
C ALA A 115 26.65 49.42 6.38
N PRO A 116 27.68 48.52 6.48
CA PRO A 116 28.22 47.84 5.32
C PRO A 116 27.15 47.00 4.64
N GLU A 117 26.86 47.27 3.35
CA GLU A 117 25.83 46.57 2.56
C GLU A 117 25.93 45.05 2.67
N GLU A 118 27.17 44.54 2.64
CA GLU A 118 27.44 43.09 2.68
C GLU A 118 27.03 42.44 4.01
N GLU A 119 27.22 43.17 5.13
CA GLU A 119 26.85 42.67 6.47
C GLU A 119 25.34 42.64 6.68
N VAL A 120 24.65 43.67 6.21
CA VAL A 120 23.18 43.76 6.27
C VAL A 120 22.52 42.68 5.39
N ILE A 121 23.00 42.47 4.17
CA ILE A 121 22.51 41.43 3.27
C ILE A 121 22.65 40.05 3.90
N ARG A 122 23.77 39.76 4.54
CA ARG A 122 24.05 38.45 5.16
C ARG A 122 23.23 38.25 6.43
N GLN A 123 23.10 39.26 7.26
CA GLN A 123 22.47 39.15 8.58
C GLN A 123 20.93 39.04 8.50
N TYR A 124 20.30 39.76 7.54
CA TYR A 124 18.84 39.92 7.49
C TYR A 124 18.15 39.14 6.36
N ASP A 125 18.87 38.29 5.63
CA ASP A 125 18.32 37.51 4.49
C ASP A 125 17.53 38.40 3.50
N ILE A 126 18.13 39.54 3.13
CA ILE A 126 17.56 40.43 2.12
C ILE A 126 18.10 40.08 0.73
N ASN A 127 17.38 40.47 -0.31
CA ASN A 127 17.72 40.10 -1.69
C ASN A 127 18.54 41.17 -2.40
N ASP A 128 18.40 42.41 -1.97
CA ASP A 128 19.15 43.51 -2.52
C ASP A 128 19.13 44.72 -1.55
N TYR A 129 20.13 45.60 -1.68
CA TYR A 129 20.23 46.86 -0.93
C TYR A 129 20.52 47.98 -1.91
N LYS A 130 19.70 49.05 -1.93
CA LYS A 130 19.80 50.10 -2.93
C LYS A 130 19.66 51.50 -2.31
N ALA A 131 20.51 52.42 -2.74
CA ALA A 131 20.30 53.84 -2.44
C ALA A 131 19.06 54.36 -3.20
N LYS A 132 18.21 55.18 -2.52
CA LYS A 132 17.03 55.79 -3.17
C LYS A 132 17.40 56.58 -4.44
N THR A 133 18.62 57.16 -4.48
CA THR A 133 19.15 57.95 -5.63
C THR A 133 19.64 57.08 -6.79
N GLU A 134 19.95 55.83 -6.57
CA GLU A 134 20.53 54.93 -7.61
C GLU A 134 19.45 54.28 -8.49
N LEU A 135 18.19 54.31 -8.09
CA LEU A 135 17.11 53.59 -8.79
C LEU A 135 16.56 54.44 -9.96
N SER A 136 17.34 54.51 -11.07
CA SER A 136 16.74 54.93 -12.34
C SER A 136 15.63 53.98 -12.76
N SER A 137 14.69 54.47 -13.57
CA SER A 137 13.51 53.68 -14.08
C SER A 137 13.95 52.30 -14.67
N ILE A 138 15.08 52.28 -15.38
CA ILE A 138 15.60 51.04 -15.98
C ILE A 138 16.13 50.08 -14.92
N LYS A 139 16.92 50.60 -13.94
CA LYS A 139 17.48 49.81 -12.84
C LYS A 139 16.35 49.23 -11.95
N LEU A 140 15.31 50.05 -11.64
CA LEU A 140 14.16 49.61 -10.86
C LEU A 140 13.41 48.46 -11.54
N LYS A 141 13.14 48.57 -12.85
CA LYS A 141 12.49 47.49 -13.62
C LYS A 141 13.34 46.22 -13.64
N SER A 142 14.66 46.31 -13.86
CA SER A 142 15.56 45.18 -13.86
C SER A 142 15.56 44.47 -12.50
N CYS A 143 15.59 45.22 -11.41
CA CYS A 143 15.53 44.70 -10.06
C CYS A 143 14.20 43.95 -9.81
N VAL A 144 13.08 44.52 -10.20
CA VAL A 144 11.75 43.88 -10.11
C VAL A 144 11.67 42.59 -10.94
N TYR A 145 12.23 42.58 -12.15
CA TYR A 145 12.31 41.36 -12.97
C TYR A 145 13.05 40.25 -12.27
N THR A 146 14.21 40.53 -11.70
CA THR A 146 15.02 39.54 -11.01
C THR A 146 14.33 39.04 -9.75
N ALA A 147 13.76 39.94 -8.98
CA ALA A 147 13.05 39.62 -7.73
C ALA A 147 11.81 38.77 -7.97
N ILE A 148 10.94 39.15 -8.92
CA ILE A 148 9.72 38.38 -9.22
C ILE A 148 10.06 37.00 -9.82
N ARG A 149 11.08 36.90 -10.68
CA ARG A 149 11.57 35.63 -11.20
C ARG A 149 12.02 34.71 -10.03
N SER A 150 12.85 35.24 -9.13
CA SER A 150 13.30 34.50 -7.96
C SER A 150 12.15 34.03 -7.05
N TYR A 151 11.17 34.91 -6.80
CA TYR A 151 9.96 34.55 -6.05
C TYR A 151 9.17 33.40 -6.70
N ARG A 152 8.92 33.51 -8.01
CA ARG A 152 8.26 32.46 -8.79
C ARG A 152 8.97 31.12 -8.69
N ASP A 153 10.32 31.14 -8.85
CA ASP A 153 11.12 29.92 -8.82
C ASP A 153 11.08 29.27 -7.44
N ILE A 154 11.17 30.06 -6.37
CA ILE A 154 11.03 29.55 -5.00
C ILE A 154 9.65 28.97 -4.76
N LYS A 155 8.57 29.68 -5.15
CA LYS A 155 7.21 29.16 -5.01
C LYS A 155 6.97 27.88 -5.79
N THR A 156 7.61 27.71 -6.94
CA THR A 156 7.57 26.48 -7.71
C THR A 156 8.27 25.34 -6.96
N ILE A 157 9.43 25.62 -6.39
CA ILE A 157 10.17 24.63 -5.58
C ILE A 157 9.38 24.25 -4.32
N GLU A 158 8.81 25.22 -3.59
CA GLU A 158 7.98 24.96 -2.41
C GLU A 158 6.77 24.08 -2.73
N LYS A 159 6.04 24.39 -3.83
CA LYS A 159 4.93 23.57 -4.29
C LYS A 159 5.36 22.16 -4.69
N SER A 160 6.49 22.03 -5.38
CA SER A 160 7.02 20.72 -5.78
C SER A 160 7.45 19.90 -4.55
N LYS A 161 8.09 20.55 -3.56
CA LYS A 161 8.47 19.91 -2.30
C LYS A 161 7.23 19.43 -1.55
N GLN A 162 6.20 20.28 -1.40
CA GLN A 162 4.97 19.92 -0.73
C GLN A 162 4.27 18.73 -1.42
N GLY A 163 4.18 18.77 -2.75
CA GLY A 163 3.62 17.65 -3.52
C GLY A 163 4.39 16.34 -3.31
N MET A 164 5.72 16.42 -3.19
CA MET A 164 6.54 15.23 -2.90
C MET A 164 6.32 14.70 -1.47
N GLU A 165 6.20 15.58 -0.47
CA GLU A 165 5.90 15.20 0.90
C GLU A 165 4.50 14.56 1.01
N ASP A 166 3.52 15.09 0.28
CA ASP A 166 2.16 14.55 0.23
C ASP A 166 2.14 13.16 -0.43
N VAL A 167 2.91 12.94 -1.50
CA VAL A 167 3.08 11.62 -2.13
C VAL A 167 3.70 10.63 -1.16
N LEU A 168 4.76 11.02 -0.42
CA LEU A 168 5.40 10.13 0.54
C LEU A 168 4.46 9.72 1.68
N LYS A 169 3.72 10.68 2.25
CA LYS A 169 2.71 10.39 3.29
C LYS A 169 1.61 9.47 2.76
N SER A 170 1.12 9.74 1.57
CA SER A 170 0.07 8.93 0.93
C SER A 170 0.55 7.51 0.62
N SER A 171 1.78 7.36 0.14
CA SER A 171 2.37 6.04 -0.12
C SER A 171 2.56 5.23 1.16
N SER A 172 2.91 5.88 2.28
CA SER A 172 3.08 5.20 3.57
C SER A 172 1.77 4.56 4.05
N SER A 173 0.63 5.22 3.88
CA SER A 173 -0.68 4.67 4.27
C SER A 173 -1.11 3.47 3.39
N VAL A 174 -0.64 3.43 2.15
CA VAL A 174 -0.87 2.29 1.24
C VAL A 174 0.01 1.09 1.62
N LEU A 175 1.22 1.34 2.15
CA LEU A 175 2.15 0.29 2.64
C LEU A 175 1.58 -0.51 3.82
N GLU A 176 0.69 0.05 4.62
CA GLU A 176 0.04 -0.62 5.75
C GLU A 176 -1.00 -1.65 5.32
N SER A 177 -1.34 -1.72 4.02
CA SER A 177 -2.30 -2.67 3.49
C SER A 177 -1.78 -4.10 3.60
N GLN A 178 -2.59 -4.99 4.18
CA GLN A 178 -2.25 -6.40 4.36
C GLN A 178 -2.78 -7.31 3.24
N SER A 179 -3.71 -6.80 2.42
CA SER A 179 -4.31 -7.53 1.31
C SER A 179 -4.52 -6.65 0.08
N LEU A 180 -4.64 -7.25 -1.10
CA LEU A 180 -4.93 -6.53 -2.35
C LEU A 180 -6.25 -5.74 -2.30
N ALA A 181 -7.27 -6.22 -1.58
CA ALA A 181 -8.54 -5.52 -1.44
C ALA A 181 -8.42 -4.23 -0.61
N GLN A 182 -7.69 -4.28 0.51
CA GLN A 182 -7.38 -3.11 1.33
C GLN A 182 -6.49 -2.13 0.58
N PHE A 183 -5.50 -2.64 -0.14
CA PHE A 183 -4.61 -1.87 -0.99
C PHE A 183 -5.36 -1.05 -2.04
N GLY A 184 -6.26 -1.66 -2.83
CA GLY A 184 -7.05 -0.96 -3.84
C GLY A 184 -7.86 0.21 -3.24
N SER A 185 -8.54 -0.01 -2.12
CA SER A 185 -9.30 1.02 -1.41
C SER A 185 -8.41 2.15 -0.88
N ALA A 186 -7.24 1.83 -0.33
CA ALA A 186 -6.28 2.82 0.16
C ALA A 186 -5.73 3.68 -0.97
N VAL A 187 -5.37 3.08 -2.11
CA VAL A 187 -4.89 3.78 -3.31
C VAL A 187 -5.91 4.80 -3.79
N LEU A 188 -7.18 4.39 -3.95
CA LEU A 188 -8.23 5.30 -4.41
C LEU A 188 -8.43 6.49 -3.48
N LYS A 189 -8.52 6.23 -2.17
CA LYS A 189 -8.66 7.28 -1.16
C LYS A 189 -7.54 8.31 -1.24
N GLN A 190 -6.30 7.85 -1.44
CA GLN A 190 -5.15 8.75 -1.53
C GLN A 190 -5.14 9.54 -2.84
N ILE A 191 -5.49 8.94 -3.98
CA ILE A 191 -5.58 9.65 -5.27
C ILE A 191 -6.61 10.78 -5.18
N LEU A 192 -7.81 10.50 -4.67
CA LEU A 192 -8.85 11.51 -4.51
C LEU A 192 -8.39 12.66 -3.62
N THR A 193 -7.67 12.34 -2.54
CA THR A 193 -7.12 13.35 -1.62
C THR A 193 -6.01 14.17 -2.27
N LEU A 194 -5.02 13.52 -2.91
CA LEU A 194 -3.86 14.18 -3.55
C LEU A 194 -4.26 15.14 -4.67
N LEU A 195 -5.26 14.76 -5.45
CA LEU A 195 -5.73 15.56 -6.57
C LEU A 195 -6.89 16.49 -6.21
N ASN A 196 -7.39 16.40 -4.96
CA ASN A 196 -8.58 17.12 -4.48
C ASN A 196 -9.78 16.93 -5.42
N LEU A 197 -10.03 15.67 -5.82
CA LEU A 197 -11.09 15.30 -6.75
C LEU A 197 -12.28 14.69 -6.00
N ASN A 198 -13.49 15.03 -6.47
CA ASN A 198 -14.74 14.33 -6.13
C ASN A 198 -15.22 13.49 -7.33
N SER A 199 -14.32 12.82 -7.99
CA SER A 199 -14.52 12.16 -9.28
C SER A 199 -14.65 10.65 -9.13
N SER A 200 -15.19 9.98 -10.15
CA SER A 200 -15.20 8.54 -10.26
C SER A 200 -13.80 8.03 -10.64
N VAL A 201 -13.28 7.10 -9.86
CA VAL A 201 -11.97 6.48 -10.09
C VAL A 201 -12.09 4.97 -10.08
N LEU A 202 -11.41 4.31 -11.01
CA LEU A 202 -11.31 2.86 -11.09
C LEU A 202 -9.85 2.44 -11.12
N TYR A 203 -9.48 1.54 -10.23
CA TYR A 203 -8.15 0.95 -10.19
C TYR A 203 -8.23 -0.53 -10.58
N LEU A 204 -7.52 -0.90 -11.62
CA LEU A 204 -7.55 -2.21 -12.25
C LEU A 204 -6.18 -2.87 -12.23
N SER A 205 -6.15 -4.18 -12.04
CA SER A 205 -5.02 -5.03 -12.41
C SER A 205 -5.38 -5.82 -13.66
N THR A 206 -4.42 -5.96 -14.57
CA THR A 206 -4.57 -6.76 -15.78
C THR A 206 -3.52 -7.85 -15.81
N GLN A 207 -3.92 -9.09 -16.10
CA GLN A 207 -3.04 -10.22 -16.29
C GLN A 207 -3.19 -10.77 -17.70
N HIS A 208 -2.06 -10.96 -18.37
CA HIS A 208 -2.05 -11.67 -19.67
C HIS A 208 -2.11 -13.18 -19.39
N THR A 209 -3.12 -13.84 -19.90
CA THR A 209 -3.16 -15.30 -19.94
C THR A 209 -2.47 -15.78 -21.22
N ASP A 210 -1.27 -16.32 -21.11
CA ASP A 210 -0.38 -16.66 -22.23
C ASP A 210 -0.91 -17.69 -23.23
N LEU A 211 -1.99 -18.41 -22.91
CA LEU A 211 -2.49 -19.52 -23.73
C LEU A 211 -3.51 -19.13 -24.80
N TYR A 212 -4.24 -18.00 -24.65
CA TYR A 212 -5.32 -17.64 -25.58
C TYR A 212 -5.40 -16.15 -25.93
N GLY A 213 -4.47 -15.31 -25.47
CA GLY A 213 -4.43 -13.89 -25.80
C GLY A 213 -5.48 -13.02 -25.10
N ASP A 214 -6.28 -13.57 -24.23
CA ASP A 214 -7.28 -12.81 -23.45
C ASP A 214 -6.64 -12.12 -22.26
N THR A 215 -6.95 -10.84 -22.11
CA THR A 215 -6.49 -10.05 -20.96
C THR A 215 -7.56 -10.08 -19.88
N LYS A 216 -7.30 -10.78 -18.78
CA LYS A 216 -8.17 -10.76 -17.61
C LYS A 216 -7.99 -9.42 -16.87
N MET A 217 -9.07 -8.70 -16.68
CA MET A 217 -9.11 -7.45 -15.90
C MET A 217 -9.75 -7.72 -14.54
N THR A 218 -9.08 -7.33 -13.47
CA THR A 218 -9.57 -7.46 -12.10
C THR A 218 -9.70 -6.07 -11.48
N VAL A 219 -10.87 -5.74 -10.95
CA VAL A 219 -11.11 -4.48 -10.24
C VAL A 219 -10.49 -4.60 -8.86
N LEU A 220 -9.51 -3.75 -8.56
CA LEU A 220 -8.87 -3.66 -7.25
C LEU A 220 -9.58 -2.64 -6.35
N GLY A 221 -10.21 -1.64 -6.95
CA GLY A 221 -10.96 -0.63 -6.24
C GLY A 221 -11.75 0.28 -7.18
N ALA A 222 -12.84 0.85 -6.70
CA ALA A 222 -13.68 1.79 -7.41
C ALA A 222 -14.26 2.85 -6.47
N SER A 223 -14.51 4.06 -6.98
CA SER A 223 -15.13 5.17 -6.25
C SER A 223 -16.11 5.94 -7.11
N GLY A 224 -16.90 6.82 -6.51
CA GLY A 224 -17.92 7.62 -7.21
C GLY A 224 -18.99 6.72 -7.84
N ASP A 225 -19.40 7.02 -9.05
CA ASP A 225 -20.44 6.26 -9.78
C ASP A 225 -20.00 4.84 -10.15
N LEU A 226 -18.70 4.52 -10.04
CA LEU A 226 -18.14 3.21 -10.37
C LEU A 226 -18.05 2.25 -9.17
N VAL A 227 -18.45 2.67 -7.96
CA VAL A 227 -18.41 1.87 -6.72
C VAL A 227 -19.10 0.50 -6.88
N GLY A 228 -20.17 0.42 -7.65
CA GLY A 228 -20.88 -0.84 -7.92
C GLY A 228 -20.03 -1.94 -8.56
N LEU A 229 -18.88 -1.60 -9.18
CA LEU A 229 -17.96 -2.56 -9.80
C LEU A 229 -17.08 -3.32 -8.78
N CYS A 230 -17.07 -2.89 -7.51
CA CYS A 230 -16.25 -3.46 -6.43
C CYS A 230 -17.06 -4.25 -5.40
N THR A 231 -18.29 -4.66 -5.68
CA THR A 231 -19.12 -5.37 -4.71
C THR A 231 -18.66 -6.82 -4.55
N PRO A 232 -18.28 -7.29 -3.33
CA PRO A 232 -17.87 -8.66 -3.10
C PRO A 232 -18.96 -9.65 -3.51
N GLY A 233 -18.59 -10.67 -4.29
CA GLY A 233 -19.50 -11.73 -4.74
C GLY A 233 -20.31 -11.41 -6.02
N ILE A 234 -20.19 -10.21 -6.57
CA ILE A 234 -20.78 -9.86 -7.87
C ILE A 234 -19.62 -9.64 -8.85
N SER A 235 -19.49 -10.49 -9.86
CA SER A 235 -18.63 -10.24 -11.01
C SER A 235 -19.32 -9.17 -11.87
N ALA A 236 -19.18 -7.90 -11.49
CA ALA A 236 -19.70 -6.81 -12.27
C ALA A 236 -18.82 -6.65 -13.51
N GLU A 237 -19.42 -6.77 -14.69
CA GLU A 237 -18.71 -6.52 -15.95
C GLU A 237 -18.34 -5.04 -16.05
N ILE A 238 -17.08 -4.77 -16.32
CA ILE A 238 -16.61 -3.41 -16.61
C ILE A 238 -17.37 -2.90 -17.83
N PRO A 239 -17.92 -1.67 -17.78
CA PRO A 239 -18.62 -1.11 -18.95
C PRO A 239 -17.74 -1.19 -20.21
N LYS A 240 -18.30 -1.67 -21.32
CA LYS A 240 -17.56 -1.86 -22.58
C LYS A 240 -16.82 -0.59 -23.03
N SER A 241 -17.38 0.58 -22.78
CA SER A 241 -16.74 1.86 -23.08
C SER A 241 -15.40 2.05 -22.35
N ILE A 242 -15.36 1.69 -21.08
CA ILE A 242 -14.14 1.76 -20.25
C ILE A 242 -13.16 0.65 -20.67
N GLU A 243 -13.67 -0.57 -20.87
CA GLU A 243 -12.86 -1.71 -21.31
C GLU A 243 -12.13 -1.43 -22.63
N ASP A 244 -12.81 -0.87 -23.62
CA ASP A 244 -12.23 -0.54 -24.92
C ASP A 244 -11.15 0.54 -24.82
N GLU A 245 -11.32 1.54 -23.96
CA GLU A 245 -10.32 2.58 -23.68
C GLU A 245 -9.10 2.00 -22.96
N VAL A 246 -9.32 1.16 -21.95
CA VAL A 246 -8.25 0.45 -21.23
C VAL A 246 -7.45 -0.45 -22.18
N LYS A 247 -8.11 -1.20 -23.08
CA LYS A 247 -7.45 -2.02 -24.11
C LYS A 247 -6.57 -1.20 -25.04
N LYS A 248 -6.99 0.02 -25.41
CA LYS A 248 -6.15 0.94 -26.22
C LYS A 248 -4.89 1.37 -25.47
N VAL A 249 -5.03 1.71 -24.19
CA VAL A 249 -3.89 2.09 -23.33
C VAL A 249 -2.93 0.93 -23.12
N LEU A 250 -3.43 -0.30 -22.91
CA LEU A 250 -2.61 -1.50 -22.83
C LEU A 250 -1.81 -1.77 -24.11
N LYS A 251 -2.40 -1.52 -25.28
CA LYS A 251 -1.70 -1.67 -26.57
C LYS A 251 -0.64 -0.59 -26.79
N SER A 252 -0.93 0.65 -26.43
CA SER A 252 0.00 1.79 -26.61
C SER A 252 1.12 1.80 -25.56
N LYS A 253 0.90 1.15 -24.40
CA LYS A 253 1.78 1.18 -23.23
C LYS A 253 2.15 2.60 -22.80
N ALA A 254 1.21 3.52 -22.91
CA ALA A 254 1.37 4.95 -22.61
C ALA A 254 0.13 5.48 -21.90
N HIS A 255 0.31 6.50 -21.07
CA HIS A 255 -0.81 7.20 -20.46
C HIS A 255 -1.69 7.87 -21.54
N TYR A 256 -2.96 7.95 -21.27
CA TYR A 256 -3.93 8.67 -22.10
C TYR A 256 -4.60 9.77 -21.29
N GLN A 257 -4.71 10.97 -21.84
CA GLN A 257 -5.42 12.09 -21.23
C GLN A 257 -6.30 12.77 -22.28
N SER A 258 -7.54 13.06 -21.90
CA SER A 258 -8.47 13.92 -22.60
C SER A 258 -8.93 15.05 -21.66
N GLU A 259 -9.87 15.89 -22.12
CA GLU A 259 -10.43 16.97 -21.30
C GLU A 259 -11.10 16.43 -20.01
N ASN A 260 -11.76 15.26 -20.10
CA ASN A 260 -12.60 14.73 -19.02
C ASN A 260 -12.11 13.39 -18.48
N ARG A 261 -10.95 12.88 -18.90
CA ARG A 261 -10.46 11.55 -18.50
C ARG A 261 -8.95 11.48 -18.46
N PHE A 262 -8.46 10.74 -17.49
CA PHE A 262 -7.08 10.30 -17.45
C PHE A 262 -7.03 8.77 -17.28
N ILE A 263 -6.23 8.09 -18.11
CA ILE A 263 -5.99 6.65 -17.98
C ILE A 263 -4.49 6.43 -17.88
N GLY A 264 -4.06 6.07 -16.68
CA GLY A 264 -2.66 5.80 -16.36
C GLY A 264 -2.30 4.35 -16.61
N TYR A 265 -1.18 4.10 -17.28
CA TYR A 265 -0.57 2.79 -17.50
C TYR A 265 0.65 2.65 -16.61
N TYR A 266 0.65 1.66 -15.74
CA TYR A 266 1.75 1.40 -14.80
C TYR A 266 2.14 -0.08 -14.87
N PRO A 267 3.26 -0.40 -15.52
CA PRO A 267 3.72 -1.78 -15.65
C PRO A 267 4.15 -2.32 -14.28
N THR A 268 3.70 -3.55 -13.98
CA THR A 268 4.07 -4.30 -12.79
C THR A 268 4.58 -5.66 -13.23
N GLY A 269 5.89 -5.91 -13.09
CA GLY A 269 6.49 -7.16 -13.52
C GLY A 269 6.41 -7.42 -15.03
N LYS A 270 6.57 -8.69 -15.43
CA LYS A 270 6.60 -9.09 -16.85
C LYS A 270 5.21 -9.35 -17.46
N VAL A 271 4.21 -9.65 -16.65
CA VAL A 271 2.92 -10.24 -17.11
C VAL A 271 1.71 -9.45 -16.65
N SER A 272 1.84 -8.60 -15.64
CA SER A 272 0.74 -7.83 -15.07
C SER A 272 0.96 -6.33 -15.23
N HIS A 273 -0.14 -5.58 -15.34
CA HIS A 273 -0.12 -4.13 -15.43
C HIS A 273 -1.24 -3.54 -14.59
N ASN A 274 -0.96 -2.42 -13.95
CA ASN A 274 -1.96 -1.63 -13.24
C ASN A 274 -2.47 -0.50 -14.12
N ILE A 275 -3.78 -0.33 -14.13
CA ILE A 275 -4.47 0.73 -14.85
C ILE A 275 -5.24 1.56 -13.85
N LEU A 276 -5.05 2.86 -13.94
CA LEU A 276 -5.80 3.84 -13.17
C LEU A 276 -6.68 4.65 -14.14
N TYR A 277 -7.97 4.50 -14.02
CA TYR A 277 -8.96 5.26 -14.78
C TYR A 277 -9.56 6.33 -13.86
N ILE A 278 -9.54 7.59 -14.31
CA ILE A 278 -10.08 8.74 -13.55
C ILE A 278 -10.97 9.55 -14.47
N GLU A 279 -12.21 9.81 -14.05
CA GLU A 279 -13.08 10.81 -14.65
C GLU A 279 -12.71 12.19 -14.08
N LEU A 280 -12.60 13.20 -14.92
CA LEU A 280 -12.11 14.53 -14.58
C LEU A 280 -13.17 15.59 -14.94
N ASP A 281 -13.27 16.64 -14.12
CA ASP A 281 -14.06 17.85 -14.44
C ASP A 281 -13.33 18.80 -15.40
N GLY A 282 -12.06 18.52 -15.69
CA GLY A 282 -11.19 19.28 -16.58
C GLY A 282 -9.80 18.64 -16.68
N PRO A 283 -8.92 19.10 -17.58
CA PRO A 283 -7.60 18.51 -17.75
C PRO A 283 -6.73 18.73 -16.50
N LEU A 284 -5.95 17.71 -16.13
CA LEU A 284 -4.95 17.81 -15.06
C LEU A 284 -3.89 18.84 -15.44
N ASP A 285 -3.51 19.69 -14.50
CA ASP A 285 -2.36 20.55 -14.65
C ASP A 285 -1.03 19.75 -14.61
N ASP A 286 0.09 20.38 -14.99
CA ASP A 286 1.38 19.72 -15.05
C ASP A 286 1.86 19.23 -13.67
N LEU A 287 1.50 19.92 -12.58
CA LEU A 287 1.86 19.53 -11.23
C LEU A 287 1.02 18.33 -10.76
N GLN A 288 -0.28 18.38 -10.95
CA GLN A 288 -1.20 17.27 -10.64
C GLN A 288 -0.79 16.00 -11.38
N ARG A 289 -0.47 16.11 -12.68
CA ARG A 289 -0.02 14.98 -13.50
C ARG A 289 1.28 14.38 -12.94
N LYS A 290 2.30 15.19 -12.67
CA LYS A 290 3.57 14.71 -12.11
C LYS A 290 3.38 14.06 -10.72
N THR A 291 2.56 14.67 -9.86
CA THR A 291 2.23 14.13 -8.54
C THR A 291 1.57 12.76 -8.66
N LEU A 292 0.61 12.63 -9.57
CA LEU A 292 -0.08 11.37 -9.86
C LEU A 292 0.88 10.30 -10.41
N GLU A 293 1.75 10.65 -11.37
CA GLU A 293 2.75 9.74 -11.93
C GLU A 293 3.71 9.21 -10.87
N MET A 294 4.20 10.09 -9.97
CA MET A 294 5.07 9.69 -8.86
C MET A 294 4.35 8.78 -7.86
N PHE A 295 3.12 9.13 -7.46
CA PHE A 295 2.33 8.33 -6.56
C PHE A 295 2.03 6.95 -7.15
N ALA A 296 1.54 6.89 -8.38
CA ALA A 296 1.20 5.65 -9.04
C ALA A 296 2.41 4.75 -9.32
N SER A 297 3.59 5.33 -9.58
CA SER A 297 4.84 4.57 -9.67
C SER A 297 5.18 3.88 -8.34
N ASN A 298 5.09 4.60 -7.21
CA ASN A 298 5.31 4.02 -5.89
C ASN A 298 4.28 2.92 -5.57
N VAL A 299 3.01 3.19 -5.87
CA VAL A 299 1.91 2.24 -5.69
C VAL A 299 2.13 0.96 -6.48
N SER A 300 2.66 1.06 -7.71
CA SER A 300 2.97 -0.11 -8.54
C SER A 300 4.03 -1.03 -7.91
N VAL A 301 5.05 -0.46 -7.28
CA VAL A 301 6.06 -1.24 -6.54
C VAL A 301 5.45 -1.94 -5.32
N ILE A 302 4.58 -1.24 -4.58
CA ILE A 302 3.88 -1.83 -3.42
C ILE A 302 2.98 -2.98 -3.88
N PHE A 303 2.23 -2.78 -4.96
CA PHE A 303 1.38 -3.81 -5.55
C PHE A 303 2.18 -5.06 -5.94
N GLU A 304 3.30 -4.88 -6.63
CA GLU A 304 4.17 -5.98 -7.04
C GLU A 304 4.67 -6.78 -5.83
N ASN A 305 5.12 -6.08 -4.77
CA ASN A 305 5.55 -6.73 -3.53
C ASN A 305 4.43 -7.51 -2.85
N LEU A 306 3.20 -6.96 -2.80
CA LEU A 306 2.04 -7.66 -2.23
C LEU A 306 1.68 -8.90 -3.04
N THR A 307 1.62 -8.77 -4.37
CA THR A 307 1.33 -9.89 -5.27
C THR A 307 2.38 -10.99 -5.15
N GLN A 308 3.67 -10.64 -5.15
CA GLN A 308 4.74 -11.61 -4.96
C GLN A 308 4.65 -12.31 -3.60
N LYS A 309 4.29 -11.59 -2.54
CA LYS A 309 4.08 -12.17 -1.22
C LYS A 309 2.92 -13.19 -1.22
N GLU A 310 1.79 -12.83 -1.84
CA GLU A 310 0.64 -13.74 -1.97
C GLU A 310 0.98 -14.97 -2.81
N ASP A 311 1.69 -14.80 -3.95
CA ASP A 311 2.14 -15.89 -4.80
C ASP A 311 3.09 -16.84 -4.07
N ILE A 312 4.05 -16.31 -3.30
CA ILE A 312 4.96 -17.12 -2.47
C ILE A 312 4.17 -17.91 -1.43
N GLN A 313 3.22 -17.28 -0.73
CA GLN A 313 2.39 -17.95 0.26
C GLN A 313 1.55 -19.05 -0.37
N GLN A 314 0.94 -18.79 -1.53
CA GLN A 314 0.16 -19.79 -2.25
C GLN A 314 1.02 -20.96 -2.73
N THR A 315 2.18 -20.68 -3.29
CA THR A 315 3.15 -21.71 -3.71
C THR A 315 3.59 -22.57 -2.53
N GLN A 316 3.86 -21.96 -1.36
CA GLN A 316 4.19 -22.72 -0.14
C GLN A 316 3.06 -23.66 0.27
N LYS A 317 1.81 -23.20 0.23
CA LYS A 317 0.62 -24.01 0.53
C LYS A 317 0.51 -25.20 -0.43
N GLU A 318 0.67 -24.97 -1.72
CA GLU A 318 0.61 -26.00 -2.74
C GLU A 318 1.74 -27.04 -2.57
N LEU A 319 2.96 -26.58 -2.25
CA LEU A 319 4.08 -27.50 -2.00
C LEU A 319 3.85 -28.38 -0.76
N ILE A 320 3.27 -27.85 0.32
CA ILE A 320 2.89 -28.65 1.49
C ILE A 320 1.89 -29.73 1.10
N MET A 321 0.86 -29.39 0.33
CA MET A 321 -0.15 -30.35 -0.13
C MET A 321 0.48 -31.45 -1.01
N VAL A 322 1.29 -31.07 -1.99
CA VAL A 322 1.97 -32.03 -2.87
C VAL A 322 2.90 -32.96 -2.08
N LEU A 323 3.62 -32.42 -1.09
CA LEU A 323 4.50 -33.24 -0.25
C LEU A 323 3.69 -34.22 0.60
N SER A 324 2.59 -33.76 1.20
CA SER A 324 1.72 -34.60 2.01
C SER A 324 1.03 -35.70 1.19
N ASP A 325 0.52 -35.35 0.02
CA ASP A 325 -0.05 -36.33 -0.92
C ASP A 325 0.98 -37.39 -1.35
N ALA A 326 2.24 -36.98 -1.61
CA ALA A 326 3.31 -37.92 -1.97
C ALA A 326 3.65 -38.93 -0.83
N ILE A 327 3.56 -38.46 0.43
CA ILE A 327 3.78 -39.32 1.60
C ILE A 327 2.60 -40.29 1.78
N GLU A 328 1.36 -39.85 1.59
CA GLU A 328 0.19 -40.73 1.61
C GLU A 328 0.23 -41.77 0.50
N MET A 329 0.56 -41.37 -0.72
CA MET A 329 0.76 -42.32 -1.85
C MET A 329 1.77 -43.40 -1.49
N ARG A 330 2.87 -43.01 -0.79
CA ARG A 330 3.86 -43.97 -0.33
C ARG A 330 3.30 -44.92 0.74
N SER A 331 2.42 -44.47 1.63
CA SER A 331 1.78 -45.31 2.65
C SER A 331 0.55 -46.09 2.13
N LYS A 332 0.16 -45.90 0.86
CA LYS A 332 -1.03 -46.48 0.23
C LYS A 332 -2.31 -46.09 0.98
N GLU A 333 -2.32 -44.91 1.56
CA GLU A 333 -3.51 -44.30 2.12
C GLU A 333 -4.34 -43.60 1.01
N THR A 334 -5.62 -43.42 1.22
CA THR A 334 -6.53 -42.93 0.17
C THR A 334 -6.33 -41.43 -0.09
N GLY A 335 -6.18 -41.02 -1.34
CA GLY A 335 -5.80 -39.66 -1.79
C GLY A 335 -6.77 -38.52 -1.47
N GLY A 336 -7.62 -38.64 -0.47
CA GLY A 336 -8.50 -37.58 0.04
C GLY A 336 -8.27 -37.26 1.51
N HIS A 337 -7.47 -38.08 2.22
CA HIS A 337 -7.27 -37.97 3.67
C HIS A 337 -6.71 -36.60 4.08
N VAL A 338 -5.61 -36.13 3.50
CA VAL A 338 -5.00 -34.83 3.81
C VAL A 338 -6.02 -33.70 3.71
N LYS A 339 -6.82 -33.64 2.63
CA LYS A 339 -7.85 -32.61 2.46
C LYS A 339 -8.92 -32.68 3.52
N ARG A 340 -9.37 -33.88 3.88
CA ARG A 340 -10.40 -34.07 4.92
C ARG A 340 -9.88 -33.66 6.29
N VAL A 341 -8.64 -34.06 6.62
CA VAL A 341 -7.98 -33.68 7.88
C VAL A 341 -7.86 -32.15 7.98
N ILE A 342 -7.43 -31.48 6.93
CA ILE A 342 -7.34 -30.02 6.89
C ILE A 342 -8.70 -29.36 7.20
N LEU A 343 -9.76 -29.79 6.50
CA LEU A 343 -11.10 -29.21 6.69
C LEU A 343 -11.64 -29.45 8.10
N MET A 344 -11.42 -30.63 8.67
CA MET A 344 -11.90 -30.99 9.99
C MET A 344 -11.11 -30.30 11.11
N THR A 345 -9.76 -30.19 10.98
CA THR A 345 -8.93 -29.47 11.97
C THR A 345 -9.24 -27.97 11.96
N GLU A 346 -9.41 -27.35 10.79
CA GLU A 346 -9.85 -25.96 10.64
C GLU A 346 -11.18 -25.74 11.37
N PHE A 347 -12.19 -26.52 11.06
CA PHE A 347 -13.52 -26.44 11.67
C PHE A 347 -13.52 -26.61 13.19
N LEU A 348 -12.80 -27.61 13.70
CA LEU A 348 -12.72 -27.81 15.16
C LEU A 348 -11.99 -26.67 15.84
N SER A 349 -10.95 -26.12 15.23
CA SER A 349 -10.22 -24.96 15.74
C SER A 349 -11.10 -23.70 15.80
N GLU A 350 -11.99 -23.49 14.81
CA GLU A 350 -13.00 -22.42 14.85
C GLU A 350 -13.99 -22.62 16.00
N LYS A 351 -14.47 -23.84 16.21
CA LYS A 351 -15.39 -24.18 17.30
C LYS A 351 -14.77 -24.09 18.68
N LEU A 352 -13.47 -24.23 18.78
CA LEU A 352 -12.67 -24.02 19.98
C LEU A 352 -12.32 -22.55 20.21
N PHE A 353 -12.79 -21.61 19.34
CA PHE A 353 -12.52 -20.18 19.41
C PHE A 353 -11.02 -19.84 19.41
N MET A 354 -10.25 -20.61 18.64
CA MET A 354 -8.82 -20.33 18.47
C MET A 354 -8.61 -19.04 17.67
N SER A 355 -7.45 -18.41 17.83
CA SER A 355 -7.12 -17.20 17.05
C SER A 355 -7.09 -17.50 15.54
N GLN A 356 -7.38 -16.49 14.72
CA GLN A 356 -7.34 -16.63 13.28
C GLN A 356 -5.94 -17.09 12.77
N GLU A 357 -4.88 -16.59 13.39
CA GLU A 357 -3.51 -17.00 13.08
C GLU A 357 -3.27 -18.50 13.37
N PHE A 358 -3.81 -19.01 14.49
CA PHE A 358 -3.74 -20.43 14.82
C PHE A 358 -4.50 -21.26 13.77
N ILE A 359 -5.73 -20.87 13.43
CA ILE A 359 -6.60 -21.57 12.46
C ILE A 359 -5.90 -21.64 11.10
N GLU A 360 -5.36 -20.51 10.61
CA GLU A 360 -4.63 -20.48 9.34
C GLU A 360 -3.36 -21.34 9.37
N THR A 361 -2.69 -21.43 10.50
CA THR A 361 -1.47 -22.21 10.66
C THR A 361 -1.77 -23.71 10.72
N ILE A 362 -2.72 -24.13 11.57
CA ILE A 362 -3.04 -25.55 11.77
C ILE A 362 -3.59 -26.19 10.50
N ARG A 363 -4.31 -25.43 9.68
CA ARG A 363 -4.84 -25.85 8.40
C ARG A 363 -3.78 -26.51 7.50
N TYR A 364 -2.55 -25.98 7.48
CA TYR A 364 -1.44 -26.53 6.68
C TYR A 364 -0.50 -27.41 7.52
N ALA A 365 -0.39 -27.13 8.81
CA ALA A 365 0.46 -27.92 9.70
C ALA A 365 -0.09 -29.35 9.90
N ALA A 366 -1.40 -29.51 9.97
CA ALA A 366 -2.06 -30.81 10.07
C ALA A 366 -1.75 -31.75 8.91
N ALA A 367 -1.55 -31.21 7.69
CA ALA A 367 -1.17 -31.98 6.52
C ALA A 367 0.17 -32.71 6.71
N LEU A 368 1.03 -32.20 7.62
CA LEU A 368 2.39 -32.70 7.83
C LEU A 368 2.48 -33.73 8.98
N HIS A 369 1.33 -34.13 9.60
CA HIS A 369 1.34 -35.00 10.78
C HIS A 369 2.13 -36.29 10.58
N ASP A 370 2.01 -36.89 9.40
CA ASP A 370 2.59 -38.19 9.03
C ASP A 370 3.90 -38.10 8.20
N VAL A 371 4.50 -36.90 8.10
CA VAL A 371 5.71 -36.68 7.28
C VAL A 371 6.87 -37.61 7.68
N GLY A 372 6.94 -38.04 8.93
CA GLY A 372 7.95 -38.98 9.41
C GLY A 372 7.85 -40.39 8.84
N LYS A 373 6.71 -40.78 8.25
CA LYS A 373 6.55 -42.08 7.53
C LYS A 373 7.56 -42.24 6.39
N ILE A 374 8.12 -41.13 5.87
CA ILE A 374 9.18 -41.17 4.87
C ILE A 374 10.42 -41.95 5.35
N SER A 375 10.65 -41.98 6.66
CA SER A 375 11.81 -42.68 7.27
C SER A 375 11.52 -44.11 7.70
N ILE A 376 10.30 -44.62 7.47
CA ILE A 376 9.91 -45.99 7.84
C ILE A 376 10.25 -46.91 6.67
N PRO A 377 10.88 -48.07 6.92
CA PRO A 377 11.18 -49.07 5.90
C PRO A 377 9.92 -49.59 5.21
N GLU A 378 9.97 -49.78 3.90
CA GLU A 378 8.82 -50.25 3.11
C GLU A 378 8.32 -51.63 3.53
N THR A 379 9.23 -52.50 4.00
CA THR A 379 8.90 -53.83 4.53
C THR A 379 7.99 -53.78 5.73
N ILE A 380 8.03 -52.69 6.52
CA ILE A 380 7.17 -52.45 7.66
C ILE A 380 5.93 -51.69 7.22
N LEU A 381 6.11 -50.61 6.44
CA LEU A 381 5.04 -49.71 6.01
C LEU A 381 3.97 -50.46 5.16
N HIS A 382 4.40 -51.40 4.32
CA HIS A 382 3.52 -52.15 3.41
C HIS A 382 3.31 -53.61 3.82
N LYS A 383 3.60 -53.97 5.05
CA LYS A 383 3.44 -55.32 5.52
C LYS A 383 2.00 -55.81 5.43
N PRO A 384 1.70 -56.87 4.67
CA PRO A 384 0.36 -57.42 4.65
C PRO A 384 0.08 -58.19 5.95
N GLY A 385 -0.62 -57.56 6.88
CA GLY A 385 -0.99 -58.16 8.17
C GLY A 385 -0.54 -57.32 9.38
N LYS A 386 -0.61 -57.93 10.57
CA LYS A 386 -0.23 -57.25 11.81
C LYS A 386 1.26 -57.12 11.92
N LEU A 387 1.75 -55.98 12.39
CA LEU A 387 3.14 -55.74 12.75
C LEU A 387 3.50 -56.58 14.01
N THR A 388 4.73 -57.08 14.07
CA THR A 388 5.31 -57.61 15.29
C THR A 388 5.58 -56.51 16.30
N GLU A 389 5.88 -56.82 17.54
CA GLU A 389 6.21 -55.81 18.56
C GLU A 389 7.41 -54.96 18.12
N ASP A 390 8.50 -55.58 17.62
CA ASP A 390 9.67 -54.85 17.12
C ASP A 390 9.35 -53.93 15.93
N GLU A 391 8.56 -54.42 14.99
CA GLU A 391 8.12 -53.63 13.82
C GLU A 391 7.21 -52.47 14.24
N TRP A 392 6.37 -52.68 15.27
CA TRP A 392 5.52 -51.65 15.83
C TRP A 392 6.34 -50.56 16.54
N GLU A 393 7.41 -50.93 17.28
CA GLU A 393 8.35 -49.95 17.85
C GLU A 393 9.01 -49.12 16.74
N VAL A 394 9.40 -49.71 15.63
CA VAL A 394 9.93 -48.96 14.47
C VAL A 394 8.83 -48.06 13.89
N MET A 395 7.61 -48.54 13.70
CA MET A 395 6.51 -47.73 13.20
C MET A 395 6.24 -46.48 14.06
N LYS A 396 6.22 -46.63 15.36
CA LYS A 396 6.02 -45.50 16.32
C LYS A 396 7.06 -44.40 16.16
N THR A 397 8.26 -44.72 15.64
CA THR A 397 9.32 -43.72 15.45
C THR A 397 8.95 -42.64 14.43
N HIS A 398 7.92 -42.82 13.58
CA HIS A 398 7.54 -41.80 12.60
C HIS A 398 7.14 -40.48 13.29
N ALA A 399 6.53 -40.52 14.49
CA ALA A 399 6.16 -39.34 15.23
C ALA A 399 7.40 -38.48 15.61
N GLN A 400 8.42 -39.09 16.21
CA GLN A 400 9.66 -38.40 16.54
C GLN A 400 10.44 -37.97 15.28
N LYS A 401 10.52 -38.82 14.25
CA LYS A 401 11.22 -38.52 13.00
C LYS A 401 10.55 -37.38 12.23
N GLY A 402 9.21 -37.29 12.29
CA GLY A 402 8.46 -36.15 11.74
C GLY A 402 8.81 -34.85 12.43
N TYR A 403 8.88 -34.87 13.77
CA TYR A 403 9.35 -33.75 14.55
C TYR A 403 10.77 -33.34 14.18
N ASP A 404 11.71 -34.28 14.12
CA ASP A 404 13.12 -34.01 13.83
C ASP A 404 13.28 -33.40 12.42
N LEU A 405 12.49 -33.86 11.44
CA LEU A 405 12.51 -33.35 10.08
C LEU A 405 12.04 -31.90 9.98
N LEU A 406 10.99 -31.53 10.75
CA LEU A 406 10.35 -30.21 10.65
C LEU A 406 10.93 -29.19 11.63
N SER A 407 11.54 -29.61 12.73
CA SER A 407 12.01 -28.72 13.81
C SER A 407 13.21 -27.84 13.44
N GLY A 408 13.91 -28.18 12.34
CA GLY A 408 15.10 -27.44 11.86
C GLY A 408 14.81 -26.09 11.21
N THR A 409 13.54 -25.62 11.16
CA THR A 409 13.12 -24.37 10.51
C THR A 409 12.39 -23.45 11.46
N ASP A 410 12.56 -22.13 11.27
CA ASP A 410 11.84 -21.11 12.05
C ASP A 410 10.45 -20.77 11.53
N ARG A 411 9.98 -21.45 10.48
CA ARG A 411 8.67 -21.19 9.87
C ARG A 411 7.54 -21.72 10.75
N ILE A 412 6.53 -20.86 11.02
CA ILE A 412 5.46 -21.14 11.98
C ILE A 412 4.67 -22.42 11.63
N VAL A 413 4.35 -22.64 10.35
CA VAL A 413 3.64 -23.84 9.89
C VAL A 413 4.46 -25.11 10.13
N ALA A 414 5.76 -25.07 9.86
CA ALA A 414 6.63 -26.24 10.10
C ALA A 414 6.87 -26.50 11.58
N LYS A 415 6.98 -25.46 12.43
CA LYS A 415 7.06 -25.62 13.90
C LYS A 415 5.79 -26.26 14.45
N MET A 416 4.62 -25.79 14.07
CA MET A 416 3.36 -26.41 14.48
C MET A 416 3.22 -27.82 13.89
N GLY A 417 3.61 -28.03 12.63
CA GLY A 417 3.64 -29.36 12.03
C GLY A 417 4.57 -30.34 12.75
N ALA A 418 5.73 -29.87 13.24
CA ALA A 418 6.62 -30.67 14.07
C ALA A 418 5.94 -31.12 15.36
N VAL A 419 5.28 -30.19 16.07
CA VAL A 419 4.53 -30.50 17.29
C VAL A 419 3.41 -31.49 16.99
N ILE A 420 2.62 -31.26 15.94
CA ILE A 420 1.55 -32.18 15.54
C ILE A 420 2.15 -33.57 15.20
N ALA A 421 3.19 -33.66 14.38
CA ALA A 421 3.81 -34.93 14.03
C ALA A 421 4.27 -35.71 15.26
N LYS A 422 4.80 -35.01 16.27
CA LYS A 422 5.26 -35.65 17.52
C LYS A 422 4.10 -36.10 18.38
N THR A 423 2.99 -35.36 18.44
CA THR A 423 1.99 -35.50 19.53
C THR A 423 0.63 -36.03 19.08
N HIS A 424 0.38 -36.24 17.78
CA HIS A 424 -0.92 -36.73 17.29
C HIS A 424 -1.25 -38.18 17.72
N HIS A 425 -0.29 -38.93 18.21
CA HIS A 425 -0.47 -40.26 18.79
C HIS A 425 -0.38 -40.28 20.33
N GLU A 426 -0.22 -39.13 20.95
CA GLU A 426 -0.41 -39.03 22.40
C GLU A 426 -1.88 -39.24 22.77
N LYS A 427 -2.14 -39.79 23.95
CA LYS A 427 -3.48 -40.06 24.44
C LYS A 427 -3.75 -39.24 25.68
N TRP A 428 -4.97 -38.80 25.87
CA TRP A 428 -5.37 -37.98 26.99
C TRP A 428 -5.00 -38.59 28.35
N ASP A 429 -5.04 -39.92 28.50
CA ASP A 429 -4.69 -40.66 29.69
C ASP A 429 -3.21 -40.95 29.88
N GLY A 430 -2.34 -40.50 28.99
CA GLY A 430 -0.89 -40.70 29.02
C GLY A 430 -0.43 -42.05 28.51
N SER A 431 -1.30 -42.91 27.99
CA SER A 431 -0.94 -44.20 27.38
C SER A 431 -0.49 -44.12 25.92
N GLY A 432 -0.30 -42.90 25.39
CA GLY A 432 0.15 -42.63 24.05
C GLY A 432 1.64 -42.72 23.81
N TYR A 433 2.13 -42.26 22.70
CA TYR A 433 3.55 -42.21 22.32
C TYR A 433 3.83 -40.94 21.49
N PRO A 434 5.09 -40.47 21.42
CA PRO A 434 6.34 -41.07 21.91
C PRO A 434 6.69 -40.73 23.38
N GLU A 435 6.15 -39.67 23.97
CA GLU A 435 6.53 -39.16 25.27
C GLU A 435 5.59 -39.61 26.39
N GLY A 436 4.38 -40.06 26.09
CA GLY A 436 3.36 -40.40 27.06
C GLY A 436 2.79 -39.20 27.79
N LEU A 437 2.65 -38.08 27.10
CA LEU A 437 2.04 -36.85 27.60
C LEU A 437 0.58 -37.10 27.95
N ALA A 438 0.07 -36.45 29.00
CA ALA A 438 -1.29 -36.63 29.49
C ALA A 438 -2.03 -35.30 29.63
N GLY A 439 -3.33 -35.31 29.38
CA GLY A 439 -4.21 -34.18 29.60
C GLY A 439 -3.75 -32.92 28.84
N ASP A 440 -3.67 -31.81 29.56
CA ASP A 440 -3.29 -30.52 29.00
C ASP A 440 -1.78 -30.38 28.70
N ASP A 441 -0.94 -31.33 29.12
CA ASP A 441 0.47 -31.38 28.71
C ASP A 441 0.61 -31.71 27.20
N ILE A 442 -0.42 -32.31 26.58
CA ILE A 442 -0.48 -32.53 25.16
C ILE A 442 -0.85 -31.18 24.50
N PRO A 443 -0.01 -30.64 23.58
CA PRO A 443 -0.35 -29.42 22.85
C PRO A 443 -1.71 -29.50 22.16
N ILE A 444 -2.47 -28.40 22.17
CA ILE A 444 -3.85 -28.38 21.65
C ILE A 444 -3.94 -28.82 20.18
N GLU A 445 -2.95 -28.46 19.36
CA GLU A 445 -2.84 -28.87 17.96
C GLU A 445 -2.68 -30.39 17.81
N GLY A 446 -1.95 -31.03 18.71
CA GLY A 446 -1.81 -32.47 18.78
C GLY A 446 -3.13 -33.15 19.19
N ARG A 447 -3.84 -32.60 20.19
CA ARG A 447 -5.15 -33.10 20.65
C ARG A 447 -6.22 -33.01 19.55
N ILE A 448 -6.25 -31.90 18.80
CA ILE A 448 -7.17 -31.72 17.65
C ILE A 448 -6.82 -32.76 16.57
N MET A 449 -5.56 -32.90 16.24
CA MET A 449 -5.13 -33.82 15.20
C MET A 449 -5.43 -35.28 15.55
N ALA A 450 -5.17 -35.70 16.78
CA ALA A 450 -5.41 -37.08 17.27
C ALA A 450 -6.85 -37.53 17.09
N ILE A 451 -7.83 -36.64 17.34
CA ILE A 451 -9.24 -36.97 17.18
C ILE A 451 -9.68 -36.97 15.71
N VAL A 452 -9.17 -36.02 14.91
CA VAL A 452 -9.51 -35.89 13.48
C VAL A 452 -8.98 -37.08 12.67
N ASP A 453 -7.71 -37.45 12.91
CA ASP A 453 -7.10 -38.59 12.22
C ASP A 453 -7.86 -39.91 12.48
N VAL A 454 -8.21 -40.19 13.74
CA VAL A 454 -8.96 -41.39 14.08
C VAL A 454 -10.36 -41.36 13.48
N VAL A 455 -11.08 -40.25 13.50
CA VAL A 455 -12.42 -40.14 12.91
C VAL A 455 -12.34 -40.38 11.40
N ASP A 456 -11.39 -39.78 10.70
CA ASP A 456 -11.24 -40.03 9.27
C ASP A 456 -10.85 -41.47 8.97
N ALA A 457 -9.94 -42.03 9.73
CA ALA A 457 -9.49 -43.41 9.57
C ALA A 457 -10.63 -44.44 9.79
N LEU A 458 -11.54 -44.20 10.75
CA LEU A 458 -12.68 -45.12 11.01
C LEU A 458 -13.76 -45.01 9.93
N LEU A 459 -13.98 -43.83 9.38
CA LEU A 459 -14.99 -43.58 8.35
C LEU A 459 -14.47 -43.89 6.92
N SER A 460 -13.17 -44.10 6.73
CA SER A 460 -12.57 -44.37 5.42
C SER A 460 -12.51 -45.86 5.10
N LYS A 461 -12.65 -46.20 3.81
CA LYS A 461 -12.42 -47.55 3.29
C LYS A 461 -10.92 -47.84 3.28
N ARG A 462 -10.49 -48.90 3.96
CA ARG A 462 -9.08 -49.37 3.93
C ARG A 462 -8.99 -50.75 3.25
N CYS A 463 -7.85 -51.09 2.69
CA CYS A 463 -7.65 -52.33 1.92
C CYS A 463 -8.11 -53.59 2.67
N TYR A 464 -8.16 -53.56 4.01
CA TYR A 464 -8.46 -54.72 4.84
C TYR A 464 -9.62 -54.51 5.81
N LYS A 465 -10.37 -53.38 5.73
CA LYS A 465 -11.42 -53.05 6.70
C LYS A 465 -12.53 -52.24 6.05
N THR A 466 -13.77 -52.68 6.21
CA THR A 466 -14.97 -51.88 5.87
C THR A 466 -15.06 -50.63 6.74
N PRO A 467 -15.52 -49.50 6.21
CA PRO A 467 -15.78 -48.32 7.01
C PRO A 467 -16.79 -48.64 8.13
N TRP A 468 -16.56 -48.02 9.27
CA TRP A 468 -17.55 -48.07 10.36
C TRP A 468 -18.77 -47.22 10.03
N THR A 469 -19.89 -47.61 10.58
CA THR A 469 -21.09 -46.78 10.53
C THR A 469 -20.92 -45.52 11.39
N VAL A 470 -21.65 -44.48 11.06
CA VAL A 470 -21.61 -43.21 11.80
C VAL A 470 -21.89 -43.43 13.30
N GLU A 471 -22.84 -44.29 13.62
CA GLU A 471 -23.19 -44.56 15.02
C GLU A 471 -22.11 -45.35 15.77
N GLU A 472 -21.43 -46.26 15.11
CA GLU A 472 -20.27 -46.96 15.70
C GLU A 472 -19.14 -45.97 16.01
N VAL A 473 -18.85 -45.03 15.09
CA VAL A 473 -17.85 -43.98 15.32
C VAL A 473 -18.26 -43.07 16.47
N LYS A 474 -19.51 -42.59 16.49
CA LYS A 474 -20.02 -41.76 17.61
C LYS A 474 -19.91 -42.47 18.96
N SER A 475 -20.24 -43.80 19.00
CA SER A 475 -20.10 -44.59 20.25
C SER A 475 -18.65 -44.68 20.67
N TYR A 476 -17.76 -45.00 19.75
CA TYR A 476 -16.31 -45.10 20.04
C TYR A 476 -15.75 -43.78 20.59
N MET A 477 -16.13 -42.65 19.98
CA MET A 477 -15.68 -41.36 20.46
C MET A 477 -16.18 -41.07 21.88
N ARG A 478 -17.44 -41.38 22.21
CA ARG A 478 -17.99 -41.22 23.59
C ARG A 478 -17.24 -42.08 24.60
N GLU A 479 -16.98 -43.33 24.28
CA GLU A 479 -16.32 -44.31 25.18
C GLU A 479 -14.86 -43.98 25.42
N ASN A 480 -14.20 -43.29 24.50
CA ASN A 480 -12.79 -42.91 24.56
C ASN A 480 -12.55 -41.45 24.94
N ALA A 481 -13.60 -40.66 25.20
CA ALA A 481 -13.50 -39.34 25.78
C ALA A 481 -12.87 -39.40 27.20
N GLY A 482 -11.82 -38.62 27.44
CA GLY A 482 -11.07 -38.66 28.70
C GLY A 482 -10.08 -39.83 28.83
N LYS A 483 -10.00 -40.69 27.81
CA LYS A 483 -8.99 -41.78 27.73
C LYS A 483 -8.03 -41.50 26.56
N GLN A 484 -8.48 -41.78 25.35
CA GLN A 484 -7.70 -41.50 24.16
C GLN A 484 -7.78 -40.04 23.72
N PHE A 485 -8.95 -39.43 23.84
CA PHE A 485 -9.22 -38.10 23.34
C PHE A 485 -9.55 -37.09 24.43
N ASP A 486 -9.22 -35.82 24.14
CA ASP A 486 -9.64 -34.68 24.96
C ASP A 486 -11.18 -34.66 25.07
N PRO A 487 -11.75 -34.67 26.27
CA PRO A 487 -13.21 -34.73 26.47
C PRO A 487 -13.93 -33.49 25.91
N VAL A 488 -13.31 -32.32 25.96
CA VAL A 488 -13.91 -31.07 25.42
C VAL A 488 -13.96 -31.10 23.91
N ILE A 489 -12.87 -31.46 23.26
CA ILE A 489 -12.81 -31.58 21.79
C ILE A 489 -13.77 -32.69 21.31
N THR A 490 -13.83 -33.81 22.03
CA THR A 490 -14.75 -34.91 21.71
C THR A 490 -16.21 -34.48 21.80
N HIS A 491 -16.56 -33.69 22.80
CA HIS A 491 -17.94 -33.16 22.93
C HIS A 491 -18.30 -32.25 21.77
N ILE A 492 -17.42 -31.29 21.44
CA ILE A 492 -17.62 -30.36 20.30
C ILE A 492 -17.76 -31.15 18.97
N LEU A 493 -16.91 -32.14 18.75
CA LEU A 493 -16.98 -32.98 17.55
C LEU A 493 -18.33 -33.69 17.47
N LEU A 494 -18.81 -34.31 18.57
CA LEU A 494 -20.05 -35.05 18.61
C LEU A 494 -21.28 -34.16 18.38
N GLU A 495 -21.29 -32.95 18.94
CA GLU A 495 -22.36 -31.96 18.71
C GLU A 495 -22.42 -31.50 17.26
N ASN A 496 -21.29 -31.48 16.54
CA ASN A 496 -21.19 -30.99 15.17
C ASN A 496 -20.93 -32.14 14.17
N PHE A 497 -21.25 -33.39 14.51
CA PHE A 497 -20.82 -34.54 13.72
C PHE A 497 -21.38 -34.52 12.28
N ASP A 498 -22.60 -34.02 12.10
CA ASP A 498 -23.20 -33.92 10.77
C ASP A 498 -22.40 -32.94 9.86
N ARG A 499 -21.91 -31.87 10.45
CA ARG A 499 -21.03 -30.94 9.72
C ARG A 499 -19.66 -31.56 9.38
N ILE A 500 -19.13 -32.39 10.27
CA ILE A 500 -17.90 -33.18 10.01
C ILE A 500 -18.11 -34.11 8.80
N LEU A 501 -19.27 -34.77 8.71
CA LEU A 501 -19.59 -35.61 7.55
C LEU A 501 -19.70 -34.80 6.24
N GLU A 502 -20.32 -33.62 6.30
CA GLU A 502 -20.39 -32.72 5.14
C GLU A 502 -19.01 -32.30 4.64
N LEU A 503 -18.13 -31.91 5.57
CA LEU A 503 -16.75 -31.51 5.24
C LEU A 503 -15.97 -32.69 4.62
N ARG A 504 -16.14 -33.86 5.18
CA ARG A 504 -15.53 -35.10 4.66
C ARG A 504 -15.99 -35.41 3.24
N ASN A 505 -17.29 -35.23 2.94
CA ASN A 505 -17.85 -35.48 1.62
C ASN A 505 -17.38 -34.47 0.55
N GLN A 506 -16.80 -33.33 0.93
CA GLN A 506 -16.19 -32.37 0.00
C GLN A 506 -14.86 -32.89 -0.59
N ALA A 507 -14.23 -33.87 0.05
CA ALA A 507 -12.99 -34.49 -0.42
C ALA A 507 -13.13 -36.02 -0.41
N PRO A 508 -13.91 -36.60 -1.36
CA PRO A 508 -14.07 -38.03 -1.47
C PRO A 508 -12.75 -38.71 -1.83
N ASP A 509 -12.65 -39.99 -1.46
CA ASP A 509 -11.53 -40.81 -1.91
C ASP A 509 -11.53 -40.88 -3.45
N CYS A 510 -10.39 -40.78 -4.09
CA CYS A 510 -10.27 -40.97 -5.53
C CYS A 510 -10.72 -42.42 -5.83
N GLU A 511 -11.71 -42.60 -6.68
CA GLU A 511 -12.02 -43.93 -7.22
C GLU A 511 -10.80 -44.43 -8.05
N GLU A 512 -10.26 -45.60 -7.70
CA GLU A 512 -9.23 -46.28 -8.48
C GLU A 512 -9.74 -46.71 -9.86
#